data_611bd2f00ccdd4b48405253c0174c1a5
#
_entry.id   611bd2f00ccdd4b48405253c0174c1a5
#
_cell.length_a   1.000
_cell.length_b   1.000
_cell.length_c   1.000
_cell.angle_alpha   90.00
_cell.angle_beta   90.00
_cell.angle_gamma   90.00
#
_symmetry.space_group_name_H-M   'P 1'
#
loop_
_entity.id
_entity.type
_entity.pdbx_description
1 polymer ?
#
loop_
_entity_poly.entity_id
_entity_poly.type
_entity_poly.pdbx_seq_one_letter_code
_entity_poly.pdbx_strand_id
1 'polypeptide(L)' 'MQRLKLKDYAARFGQTKTASDLGVYQSAIFKAINSKRNITVTVHDDGSVSAEELKPFPGNRRDTQAA' A
#
# COMPACT_ATOMS: atom_id res chain seq x y z
N MET A 1 9.72 14.18 -0.99
CA MET A 1 8.99 12.98 -0.53
C MET A 1 7.51 13.27 -0.48
N GLN A 2 6.71 12.38 -1.02
CA GLN A 2 5.26 12.55 -1.07
C GLN A 2 4.59 11.23 -0.68
N ARG A 3 3.53 11.32 0.12
CA ARG A 3 2.76 10.15 0.53
C ARG A 3 1.35 10.24 0.02
N LEU A 4 0.87 9.12 -0.51
CA LEU A 4 -0.48 8.99 -1.06
C LEU A 4 -1.05 7.66 -0.63
N LYS A 5 -2.36 7.59 -0.49
CA LYS A 5 -2.99 6.28 -0.31
C LYS A 5 -2.89 5.50 -1.62
N LEU A 6 -2.81 4.17 -1.50
CA LEU A 6 -2.70 3.32 -2.68
C LEU A 6 -3.83 3.59 -3.68
N LYS A 7 -5.05 3.73 -3.16
CA LYS A 7 -6.22 4.03 -3.97
C LYS A 7 -6.01 5.32 -4.78
N ASP A 8 -5.49 6.35 -4.13
CA ASP A 8 -5.28 7.65 -4.78
C ASP A 8 -4.15 7.58 -5.80
N TYR A 9 -3.08 6.87 -5.47
CA TYR A 9 -1.97 6.69 -6.38
C TYR A 9 -2.41 5.94 -7.64
N ALA A 10 -3.16 4.86 -7.46
CA ALA A 10 -3.66 4.07 -8.57
C ALA A 10 -4.66 4.85 -9.43
N ALA A 11 -5.49 5.68 -8.79
CA ALA A 11 -6.42 6.52 -9.53
C ALA A 11 -5.69 7.57 -10.38
N ARG A 12 -4.56 8.04 -9.89
CA ARG A 12 -3.78 9.09 -10.56
C ARG A 12 -2.91 8.55 -11.67
N PHE A 13 -2.26 7.42 -11.47
CA PHE A 13 -1.27 6.88 -12.40
C PHE A 13 -1.70 5.59 -13.08
N GLY A 14 -2.81 5.00 -12.67
CA GLY A 14 -3.31 3.75 -13.21
C GLY A 14 -2.75 2.54 -12.45
N GLN A 15 -3.52 1.45 -12.48
CA GLN A 15 -3.15 0.24 -11.74
C GLN A 15 -1.91 -0.43 -12.33
N THR A 16 -1.75 -0.40 -13.64
CA THR A 16 -0.61 -1.02 -14.31
C THR A 16 0.69 -0.35 -13.89
N LYS A 17 0.72 0.98 -13.93
CA LYS A 17 1.90 1.72 -13.52
C LYS A 17 2.17 1.54 -12.04
N THR A 18 1.13 1.57 -11.22
CA THR A 18 1.26 1.38 -9.78
C THR A 18 1.88 0.03 -9.48
N ALA A 19 1.39 -1.03 -10.12
CA ALA A 19 1.93 -2.37 -9.93
C ALA A 19 3.41 -2.44 -10.33
N SER A 20 3.74 -1.84 -11.46
CA SER A 20 5.12 -1.80 -11.94
C SER A 20 6.03 -1.06 -10.96
N ASP A 21 5.57 0.11 -10.49
CA ASP A 21 6.36 0.94 -9.57
C ASP A 21 6.61 0.22 -8.24
N LEU A 22 5.67 -0.59 -7.79
CA LEU A 22 5.77 -1.29 -6.51
C LEU A 22 6.31 -2.71 -6.65
N GLY A 23 6.54 -3.18 -7.88
CA GLY A 23 7.08 -4.52 -8.11
C GLY A 23 6.12 -5.64 -7.78
N VAL A 24 4.82 -5.43 -7.98
CA VAL A 24 3.80 -6.44 -7.72
C VAL A 24 2.93 -6.61 -8.95
N TYR A 25 2.08 -7.64 -8.94
CA TYR A 25 1.14 -7.86 -10.02
C TYR A 25 -0.03 -6.88 -9.92
N GLN A 26 -0.59 -6.54 -11.08
CA GLN A 26 -1.75 -5.66 -11.13
C GLN A 26 -2.93 -6.22 -10.33
N SER A 27 -3.10 -7.54 -10.32
CA SER A 27 -4.16 -8.17 -9.54
C SER A 27 -4.01 -7.91 -8.05
N ALA A 28 -2.77 -7.80 -7.56
CA ALA A 28 -2.52 -7.48 -6.15
C ALA A 28 -2.99 -6.07 -5.83
N ILE A 29 -2.76 -5.12 -6.73
CA ILE A 29 -3.22 -3.74 -6.57
C ILE A 29 -4.75 -3.70 -6.52
N PHE A 30 -5.40 -4.39 -7.46
CA PHE A 30 -6.85 -4.45 -7.53
C PHE A 30 -7.45 -5.01 -6.24
N LYS A 31 -6.89 -6.13 -5.77
CA LYS A 31 -7.38 -6.77 -4.54
C LYS A 31 -7.18 -5.87 -3.33
N ALA A 32 -6.04 -5.21 -3.24
CA ALA A 32 -5.75 -4.33 -2.11
C ALA A 32 -6.75 -3.17 -2.05
N ILE A 33 -7.06 -2.59 -3.19
CA ILE A 33 -8.01 -1.48 -3.26
C ILE A 33 -9.41 -1.96 -2.89
N ASN A 34 -9.83 -3.10 -3.45
CA ASN A 34 -11.17 -3.63 -3.19
C ASN A 34 -11.36 -4.08 -1.76
N SER A 35 -10.30 -4.56 -1.12
CA SER A 35 -10.34 -4.98 0.28
C SER A 35 -10.22 -3.80 1.24
N LYS A 36 -10.10 -2.59 0.71
CA LYS A 36 -9.96 -1.37 1.52
C LYS A 36 -8.79 -1.44 2.48
N ARG A 37 -7.71 -2.08 2.04
CA ARG A 37 -6.50 -2.15 2.85
C ARG A 37 -5.89 -0.76 2.96
N ASN A 38 -5.39 -0.47 4.14
CA ASN A 38 -4.83 0.86 4.41
C ASN A 38 -3.35 0.89 4.04
N ILE A 39 -3.08 1.07 2.76
CA ILE A 39 -1.73 1.06 2.21
C ILE A 39 -1.36 2.48 1.82
N THR A 40 -0.19 2.93 2.26
CA THR A 40 0.36 4.23 1.90
C THR A 40 1.51 4.04 0.95
N VAL A 41 1.46 4.77 -0.17
CA VAL A 41 2.54 4.78 -1.16
C VAL A 41 3.39 6.02 -0.90
N THR A 42 4.69 5.83 -0.80
CA THR A 42 5.64 6.92 -0.61
C THR A 42 6.48 7.10 -1.86
N VAL A 43 6.48 8.29 -2.41
CA VAL A 43 7.36 8.66 -3.52
C VAL A 43 8.55 9.39 -2.91
N HIS A 44 9.73 8.79 -3.05
CA HIS A 44 10.95 9.33 -2.45
C HIS A 44 11.57 10.39 -3.35
N ASP A 45 12.45 11.18 -2.78
CA ASP A 45 13.07 12.30 -3.50
C ASP A 45 13.91 11.84 -4.69
N ASP A 46 14.44 10.61 -4.64
CA ASP A 46 15.21 10.05 -5.74
C ASP A 46 14.35 9.44 -6.85
N GLY A 47 13.03 9.52 -6.71
CA GLY A 47 12.10 8.96 -7.68
C GLY A 47 11.67 7.53 -7.41
N SER A 48 12.26 6.87 -6.43
CA SER A 48 11.82 5.52 -6.07
C SER A 48 10.49 5.57 -5.33
N VAL A 49 9.78 4.45 -5.36
CA VAL A 49 8.44 4.35 -4.78
C VAL A 49 8.40 3.14 -3.87
N SER A 50 7.81 3.30 -2.70
CA SER A 50 7.60 2.19 -1.77
C SER A 50 6.19 2.24 -1.23
N ALA A 51 5.75 1.13 -0.62
CA ALA A 51 4.42 1.03 -0.06
C ALA A 51 4.49 0.37 1.30
N GLU A 52 3.63 0.82 2.19
CA GLU A 52 3.52 0.27 3.55
C GLU A 52 2.05 0.07 3.86
N GLU A 53 1.75 -1.03 4.51
CA GLU A 53 0.39 -1.27 4.97
C GLU A 53 0.28 -0.92 6.44
N LEU A 54 -0.64 -0.02 6.76
CA LEU A 54 -0.93 0.35 8.14
C LEU A 54 -2.04 -0.54 8.67
N LYS A 55 -1.72 -1.37 9.64
CA LYS A 55 -2.70 -2.25 10.28
C LYS A 55 -2.98 -1.74 11.67
N PRO A 56 -4.22 -1.90 12.15
CA PRO A 56 -4.51 -1.55 13.54
C PRO A 56 -3.65 -2.40 14.47
N PHE A 57 -3.20 -1.80 15.53
CA PHE A 57 -2.48 -2.53 16.55
C PHE A 57 -3.42 -3.57 17.14
N PRO A 58 -3.06 -4.86 17.11
CA PRO A 58 -3.95 -5.88 17.66
C PRO A 58 -4.00 -5.74 19.16
N GLY A 59 -5.06 -5.40 19.57
CA GLY A 59 -5.28 -5.42 21.00
C GLY A 59 -5.42 -6.82 21.51
N ASN A 60 -5.01 -6.91 20.09
CA ASN A 60 -5.23 -7.65 19.78
C ASN A 60 -5.09 -8.77 19.89
N ARG A 61 -4.67 -8.79 20.00
CA ARG A 61 -4.34 -9.63 19.75
C ARG A 61 -3.93 -10.41 20.22
N ARG A 62 -3.73 -10.58 20.37
CA ARG A 62 -3.14 -11.16 20.49
C ARG A 62 -2.49 -11.63 20.56
N ASP A 63 -2.27 -11.52 20.58
CA ASP A 63 -1.46 -11.78 20.48
C ASP A 63 -0.91 -12.06 20.81
N THR A 64 -0.83 -11.98 21.04
CA THR A 64 -0.18 -12.01 21.15
C THR A 64 0.24 -12.24 21.63
N GLN A 65 0.41 -12.34 21.86
CA GLN A 65 0.89 -12.33 22.05
C GLN A 65 1.35 -12.50 22.48
N ALA A 66 1.50 -12.51 22.85
CA ALA A 66 1.97 -12.50 22.97
C ALA A 66 2.12 -12.64 23.30
N ALA A 67 2.30 -12.70 23.63
CA ALA A 67 2.52 -12.69 23.52
C ALA A 67 2.54 -12.80 23.77
#